data_1334b19e962f7f288a9f2a57a2af6faf
#
_entry.id   1334b19e962f7f288a9f2a57a2af6faf
#
_cell.length_a   1.000
_cell.length_b   1.000
_cell.length_c   1.000
_cell.angle_alpha   90.00
_cell.angle_beta   90.00
_cell.angle_gamma   90.00
#
_symmetry.space_group_name_H-M   'P 1'
#
loop_
_entity.id
_entity.type
_entity.pdbx_description
1 polymer ?
#
loop_
_entity_poly.entity_id
_entity_poly.type
_entity_poly.pdbx_seq_one_letter_code
_entity_poly.pdbx_strand_id
1 'polypeptide(L)'
;MNYKLAVIPGDGIGPEVVEQTLKVLDKVGTKFGHTFEYTKVLAGGCAIDEKGECLPQETIDICKASDAVLLGAVGGWKWDTLPGDQRPERALLGLRKALGLFANLRPALLFDELAEACPLKPEIVEGGLDIVVVRELTGGIYFGEKGTKETDLGPAAYDVEQYAEEEVRRIAEVAFDMAMKRNKKVTSVDKANVLESSRLWRRVVAEVAEKYPEVELNNLYIDNAAMQMVRNPKQVDVIVTSNIFGDILSDEASMITGSIGMLPSASLAKGNFGMYEPVHGSAPDIAGQDLANPMATILSAAMMLRYTFGLGEEADAVEAAVKKVLADGWRTPDIAKEGEEAIGTAKAGDLIAAEI
;
A
#
# COMPACT_ATOMS: atom_id res chain seq x y z
N MET A 1 14.17 -19.64 -11.65
CA MET A 1 14.57 -19.44 -10.24
C MET A 1 13.42 -19.89 -9.35
N ASN A 2 13.68 -20.25 -8.09
CA ASN A 2 12.64 -20.65 -7.13
C ASN A 2 12.52 -19.57 -6.07
N TYR A 3 11.29 -19.16 -5.77
CA TYR A 3 10.98 -18.14 -4.77
C TYR A 3 9.97 -18.68 -3.77
N LYS A 4 10.20 -18.44 -2.49
CA LYS A 4 9.33 -18.87 -1.38
C LYS A 4 8.51 -17.68 -0.91
N LEU A 5 7.20 -17.81 -0.95
CA LEU A 5 6.26 -16.77 -0.56
C LEU A 5 5.45 -17.21 0.65
N ALA A 6 5.48 -16.41 1.71
CA ALA A 6 4.45 -16.49 2.73
C ALA A 6 3.19 -15.78 2.19
N VAL A 7 2.07 -16.46 2.19
CA VAL A 7 0.79 -15.92 1.70
C VAL A 7 -0.18 -15.83 2.86
N ILE A 8 -0.67 -14.63 3.13
CA ILE A 8 -1.66 -14.31 4.16
C ILE A 8 -2.95 -13.92 3.45
N PRO A 9 -3.89 -14.84 3.18
CA PRO A 9 -5.17 -14.46 2.58
C PRO A 9 -5.94 -13.45 3.45
N GLY A 10 -5.91 -13.65 4.77
CA GLY A 10 -6.54 -12.76 5.73
C GLY A 10 -8.05 -12.89 5.77
N ASP A 11 -8.74 -11.74 5.84
CA ASP A 11 -10.18 -11.63 6.12
C ASP A 11 -10.96 -11.06 4.92
N GLY A 12 -12.28 -11.19 4.98
CA GLY A 12 -13.19 -10.57 4.01
C GLY A 12 -12.92 -10.98 2.57
N ILE A 13 -12.67 -9.99 1.69
CA ILE A 13 -12.34 -10.21 0.26
C ILE A 13 -10.89 -10.70 0.06
N GLY A 14 -10.05 -10.66 1.09
CA GLY A 14 -8.63 -11.03 0.99
C GLY A 14 -8.38 -12.39 0.34
N PRO A 15 -9.07 -13.49 0.74
CA PRO A 15 -8.92 -14.79 0.10
C PRO A 15 -9.23 -14.79 -1.40
N GLU A 16 -10.28 -14.06 -1.83
CA GLU A 16 -10.70 -13.98 -3.24
C GLU A 16 -9.64 -13.29 -4.10
N VAL A 17 -9.17 -12.11 -3.69
CA VAL A 17 -8.21 -11.33 -4.46
C VAL A 17 -6.81 -11.98 -4.47
N VAL A 18 -6.42 -12.64 -3.37
CA VAL A 18 -5.17 -13.41 -3.30
C VAL A 18 -5.21 -14.60 -4.26
N GLU A 19 -6.33 -15.35 -4.32
CA GLU A 19 -6.45 -16.48 -5.25
C GLU A 19 -6.20 -16.06 -6.70
N GLN A 20 -6.77 -14.92 -7.14
CA GLN A 20 -6.54 -14.41 -8.49
C GLN A 20 -5.08 -14.00 -8.70
N THR A 21 -4.47 -13.41 -7.70
CA THR A 21 -3.06 -13.02 -7.74
C THR A 21 -2.13 -14.22 -7.89
N LEU A 22 -2.40 -15.32 -7.18
CA LEU A 22 -1.61 -16.54 -7.31
C LEU A 22 -1.74 -17.15 -8.72
N LYS A 23 -2.93 -17.12 -9.35
CA LYS A 23 -3.11 -17.55 -10.75
C LYS A 23 -2.22 -16.75 -11.71
N VAL A 24 -2.15 -15.43 -11.51
CA VAL A 24 -1.30 -14.54 -12.33
C VAL A 24 0.18 -14.88 -12.11
N LEU A 25 0.63 -15.05 -10.87
CA LEU A 25 2.01 -15.44 -10.55
C LEU A 25 2.38 -16.80 -11.15
N ASP A 26 1.47 -17.79 -11.16
CA ASP A 26 1.69 -19.10 -11.78
C ASP A 26 1.87 -18.98 -13.30
N LYS A 27 1.14 -18.06 -13.96
CA LYS A 27 1.33 -17.77 -15.38
C LYS A 27 2.67 -17.09 -15.66
N VAL A 28 3.06 -16.11 -14.84
CA VAL A 28 4.39 -15.49 -14.88
C VAL A 28 5.47 -16.57 -14.75
N GLY A 29 5.34 -17.44 -13.74
CA GLY A 29 6.27 -18.56 -13.53
C GLY A 29 6.40 -19.44 -14.75
N THR A 30 5.28 -19.82 -15.37
CA THR A 30 5.26 -20.66 -16.57
C THR A 30 5.91 -19.97 -17.77
N LYS A 31 5.60 -18.69 -18.00
CA LYS A 31 6.11 -17.92 -19.15
C LYS A 31 7.61 -17.64 -19.05
N PHE A 32 8.10 -17.26 -17.88
CA PHE A 32 9.47 -16.79 -17.65
C PHE A 32 10.40 -17.84 -17.02
N GLY A 33 9.90 -19.05 -16.73
CA GLY A 33 10.71 -20.13 -16.18
C GLY A 33 11.06 -19.97 -14.72
N HIS A 34 10.12 -19.44 -13.92
CA HIS A 34 10.23 -19.32 -12.47
C HIS A 34 9.28 -20.29 -11.76
N THR A 35 9.58 -20.60 -10.51
CA THR A 35 8.71 -21.38 -9.61
C THR A 35 8.45 -20.55 -8.36
N PHE A 36 7.17 -20.37 -8.01
CA PHE A 36 6.76 -19.76 -6.77
C PHE A 36 6.19 -20.82 -5.83
N GLU A 37 6.80 -20.96 -4.65
CA GLU A 37 6.36 -21.89 -3.60
C GLU A 37 5.55 -21.11 -2.57
N TYR A 38 4.26 -21.42 -2.42
CA TYR A 38 3.35 -20.70 -1.54
C TYR A 38 3.16 -21.42 -0.22
N THR A 39 3.44 -20.75 0.90
CA THR A 39 3.08 -21.21 2.25
C THR A 39 1.98 -20.31 2.78
N LYS A 40 0.75 -20.84 2.83
CA LYS A 40 -0.39 -20.10 3.39
C LYS A 40 -0.32 -20.09 4.91
N VAL A 41 -0.49 -18.92 5.52
CA VAL A 41 -0.47 -18.70 6.97
C VAL A 41 -1.62 -17.79 7.39
N LEU A 42 -2.00 -17.83 8.68
CA LEU A 42 -3.12 -17.07 9.23
C LEU A 42 -2.63 -15.79 9.91
N ALA A 43 -3.31 -14.69 9.63
CA ALA A 43 -3.20 -13.45 10.40
C ALA A 43 -4.51 -12.67 10.28
N GLY A 44 -4.80 -11.83 11.27
CA GLY A 44 -6.05 -11.07 11.32
C GLY A 44 -7.17 -11.79 12.05
N GLY A 45 -8.41 -11.53 11.64
CA GLY A 45 -9.59 -12.09 12.27
C GLY A 45 -9.72 -13.60 12.10
N CYS A 46 -9.34 -14.14 10.94
CA CYS A 46 -9.31 -15.59 10.72
C CYS A 46 -8.35 -16.31 11.68
N ALA A 47 -7.23 -15.67 12.04
CA ALA A 47 -6.32 -16.23 13.05
C ALA A 47 -6.90 -16.15 14.47
N ILE A 48 -7.64 -15.09 14.80
CA ILE A 48 -8.38 -14.99 16.08
C ILE A 48 -9.36 -16.14 16.22
N ASP A 49 -10.13 -16.41 15.16
CA ASP A 49 -11.15 -17.46 15.16
C ASP A 49 -10.55 -18.87 15.30
N GLU A 50 -9.40 -19.13 14.70
CA GLU A 50 -8.80 -20.46 14.66
C GLU A 50 -7.78 -20.70 15.80
N LYS A 51 -6.99 -19.67 16.16
CA LYS A 51 -5.87 -19.77 17.10
C LYS A 51 -6.08 -18.98 18.39
N GLY A 52 -7.09 -18.09 18.46
CA GLY A 52 -7.34 -17.23 19.62
C GLY A 52 -6.46 -15.98 19.68
N GLU A 53 -5.63 -15.73 18.68
CA GLU A 53 -4.74 -14.56 18.57
C GLU A 53 -4.66 -14.03 17.13
N CYS A 54 -4.54 -12.72 16.96
CA CYS A 54 -4.56 -12.11 15.61
C CYS A 54 -3.26 -12.35 14.82
N LEU A 55 -2.14 -12.65 15.49
CA LEU A 55 -0.83 -12.87 14.85
C LEU A 55 -0.08 -13.99 15.56
N PRO A 56 -0.25 -15.26 15.14
CA PRO A 56 0.49 -16.39 15.68
C PRO A 56 2.01 -16.26 15.43
N GLN A 57 2.81 -16.70 16.39
CA GLN A 57 4.28 -16.70 16.25
C GLN A 57 4.74 -17.52 15.04
N GLU A 58 4.07 -18.63 14.76
CA GLU A 58 4.32 -19.47 13.59
C GLU A 58 4.22 -18.67 12.27
N THR A 59 3.23 -17.77 12.16
CA THR A 59 3.08 -16.89 11.00
C THR A 59 4.28 -15.95 10.83
N ILE A 60 4.75 -15.36 11.93
CA ILE A 60 5.94 -14.50 11.91
C ILE A 60 7.18 -15.29 11.47
N ASP A 61 7.36 -16.49 11.98
CA ASP A 61 8.53 -17.32 11.69
C ASP A 61 8.55 -17.76 10.20
N ILE A 62 7.40 -18.15 9.66
CA ILE A 62 7.25 -18.49 8.24
C ILE A 62 7.49 -17.26 7.36
N CYS A 63 6.92 -16.09 7.72
CA CYS A 63 7.17 -14.83 6.97
C CYS A 63 8.67 -14.49 6.93
N LYS A 64 9.38 -14.63 8.05
CA LYS A 64 10.84 -14.38 8.12
C LYS A 64 11.67 -15.38 7.32
N ALA A 65 11.18 -16.60 7.15
CA ALA A 65 11.86 -17.67 6.41
C ALA A 65 11.56 -17.64 4.90
N SER A 66 10.65 -16.79 4.46
CA SER A 66 10.25 -16.62 3.06
C SER A 66 11.04 -15.48 2.40
N ASP A 67 11.07 -15.46 1.08
CA ASP A 67 11.74 -14.42 0.28
C ASP A 67 10.90 -13.13 0.22
N ALA A 68 9.57 -13.26 0.30
CA ALA A 68 8.62 -12.15 0.39
C ALA A 68 7.30 -12.59 1.05
N VAL A 69 6.46 -11.62 1.39
CA VAL A 69 5.12 -11.85 1.93
C VAL A 69 4.08 -11.21 1.02
N LEU A 70 3.04 -11.97 0.66
CA LEU A 70 1.84 -11.47 -0.01
C LEU A 70 0.68 -11.51 0.98
N LEU A 71 0.03 -10.37 1.22
CA LEU A 71 -1.11 -10.22 2.12
C LEU A 71 -2.32 -9.73 1.35
N GLY A 72 -3.49 -10.34 1.61
CA GLY A 72 -4.76 -9.91 1.04
C GLY A 72 -5.34 -8.73 1.82
N ALA A 73 -6.05 -9.00 2.91
CA ALA A 73 -6.63 -7.97 3.76
C ALA A 73 -6.86 -8.49 5.19
N VAL A 74 -6.93 -7.59 6.16
CA VAL A 74 -7.26 -7.95 7.56
C VAL A 74 -8.32 -7.01 8.11
N GLY A 75 -9.13 -7.51 9.04
CA GLY A 75 -10.17 -6.73 9.72
C GLY A 75 -11.60 -7.20 9.39
N GLY A 76 -12.56 -6.64 10.12
CA GLY A 76 -13.98 -6.90 9.89
C GLY A 76 -14.83 -6.64 11.13
N TRP A 77 -16.08 -6.30 10.92
CA TRP A 77 -17.05 -5.89 11.97
C TRP A 77 -17.22 -6.91 13.08
N LYS A 78 -17.01 -8.20 12.77
CA LYS A 78 -17.11 -9.30 13.73
C LYS A 78 -16.23 -9.09 14.97
N TRP A 79 -15.09 -8.44 14.81
CA TRP A 79 -14.08 -8.27 15.86
C TRP A 79 -14.00 -6.84 16.42
N ASP A 80 -14.88 -5.92 16.00
CA ASP A 80 -14.90 -4.51 16.46
C ASP A 80 -15.12 -4.33 17.96
N THR A 81 -15.76 -5.30 18.61
CA THR A 81 -16.01 -5.28 20.05
C THR A 81 -14.82 -5.76 20.89
N LEU A 82 -13.78 -6.30 20.25
CA LEU A 82 -12.58 -6.74 20.98
C LEU A 82 -11.76 -5.55 21.49
N PRO A 83 -11.03 -5.73 22.61
CA PRO A 83 -10.04 -4.75 23.06
C PRO A 83 -9.06 -4.41 21.93
N GLY A 84 -8.60 -3.15 21.90
CA GLY A 84 -7.78 -2.65 20.79
C GLY A 84 -6.48 -3.42 20.53
N ASP A 85 -5.93 -4.08 21.54
CA ASP A 85 -4.74 -4.93 21.46
C ASP A 85 -5.00 -6.33 20.89
N GLN A 86 -6.27 -6.73 20.80
CA GLN A 86 -6.71 -8.04 20.28
C GLN A 86 -7.39 -7.95 18.91
N ARG A 87 -7.52 -6.75 18.34
CA ARG A 87 -8.17 -6.56 17.04
C ARG A 87 -7.33 -7.08 15.87
N PRO A 88 -7.95 -7.49 14.75
CA PRO A 88 -7.25 -7.99 13.56
C PRO A 88 -6.14 -7.05 13.04
N GLU A 89 -6.35 -5.74 13.07
CA GLU A 89 -5.42 -4.72 12.57
C GLU A 89 -4.08 -4.75 13.32
N ARG A 90 -4.06 -5.29 14.56
CA ARG A 90 -2.82 -5.49 15.32
C ARG A 90 -1.89 -6.50 14.67
N ALA A 91 -2.45 -7.44 13.88
CA ALA A 91 -1.64 -8.38 13.12
C ALA A 91 -0.77 -7.65 12.09
N LEU A 92 -1.33 -6.69 11.37
CA LEU A 92 -0.60 -5.91 10.37
C LEU A 92 0.51 -5.07 11.02
N LEU A 93 0.21 -4.35 12.10
CA LEU A 93 1.21 -3.59 12.84
C LEU A 93 2.31 -4.49 13.43
N GLY A 94 1.91 -5.66 13.94
CA GLY A 94 2.83 -6.68 14.46
C GLY A 94 3.77 -7.23 13.39
N LEU A 95 3.26 -7.56 12.20
CA LEU A 95 4.05 -8.01 11.05
C LEU A 95 5.04 -6.92 10.60
N ARG A 96 4.60 -5.69 10.43
CA ARG A 96 5.46 -4.55 10.04
C ARG A 96 6.63 -4.40 10.99
N LYS A 97 6.37 -4.48 12.30
CA LYS A 97 7.41 -4.43 13.34
C LYS A 97 8.32 -5.64 13.32
N ALA A 98 7.76 -6.87 13.27
CA ALA A 98 8.52 -8.12 13.34
C ALA A 98 9.42 -8.34 12.13
N LEU A 99 9.03 -7.84 10.96
CA LEU A 99 9.74 -7.93 9.69
C LEU A 99 10.60 -6.70 9.38
N GLY A 100 10.56 -5.66 10.23
CA GLY A 100 11.34 -4.44 10.06
C GLY A 100 10.94 -3.61 8.83
N LEU A 101 9.66 -3.63 8.47
CA LEU A 101 9.12 -2.93 7.30
C LEU A 101 8.91 -1.47 7.63
N PHE A 102 9.79 -0.60 7.18
CA PHE A 102 9.76 0.83 7.52
C PHE A 102 9.31 1.75 6.39
N ALA A 103 9.43 1.32 5.14
CA ALA A 103 9.08 2.11 3.97
C ALA A 103 7.86 1.53 3.26
N ASN A 104 6.75 2.26 3.26
CA ASN A 104 5.56 1.88 2.51
C ASN A 104 5.46 2.72 1.24
N LEU A 105 5.51 2.05 0.10
CA LEU A 105 5.37 2.64 -1.22
C LEU A 105 3.94 2.44 -1.71
N ARG A 106 3.23 3.53 -1.98
CA ARG A 106 1.87 3.56 -2.50
C ARG A 106 1.82 4.37 -3.80
N PRO A 107 2.00 3.73 -4.96
CA PRO A 107 1.83 4.41 -6.24
C PRO A 107 0.36 4.69 -6.51
N ALA A 108 0.05 5.91 -6.95
CA ALA A 108 -1.26 6.35 -7.40
C ALA A 108 -1.15 6.71 -8.88
N LEU A 109 -1.47 5.73 -9.72
CA LEU A 109 -1.43 5.84 -11.18
C LEU A 109 -2.87 5.95 -11.71
N LEU A 110 -3.18 7.03 -12.41
CA LEU A 110 -4.42 7.13 -13.17
C LEU A 110 -4.22 6.48 -14.54
N PHE A 111 -4.86 5.34 -14.75
CA PHE A 111 -4.90 4.69 -16.05
C PHE A 111 -5.75 5.51 -17.03
N ASP A 112 -5.27 5.68 -18.26
CA ASP A 112 -6.02 6.41 -19.31
C ASP A 112 -7.43 5.83 -19.51
N GLU A 113 -7.54 4.50 -19.39
CA GLU A 113 -8.78 3.73 -19.51
C GLU A 113 -9.79 3.99 -18.37
N LEU A 114 -9.31 4.59 -17.28
CA LEU A 114 -10.12 4.93 -16.09
C LEU A 114 -10.21 6.45 -15.86
N ALA A 115 -9.75 7.28 -16.80
CA ALA A 115 -9.75 8.72 -16.66
C ALA A 115 -11.15 9.30 -16.35
N GLU A 116 -12.21 8.70 -16.87
CA GLU A 116 -13.59 9.10 -16.60
C GLU A 116 -14.09 8.72 -15.20
N ALA A 117 -13.46 7.76 -14.52
CA ALA A 117 -13.76 7.41 -13.13
C ALA A 117 -13.13 8.40 -12.13
N CYS A 118 -12.18 9.22 -12.59
CA CYS A 118 -11.56 10.25 -11.78
C CYS A 118 -12.60 11.34 -11.40
N PRO A 119 -12.76 11.67 -10.11
CA PRO A 119 -13.73 12.67 -9.66
C PRO A 119 -13.29 14.12 -9.95
N LEU A 120 -12.03 14.32 -10.37
CA LEU A 120 -11.51 15.64 -10.70
C LEU A 120 -11.94 16.05 -12.11
N LYS A 121 -11.94 17.35 -12.35
CA LYS A 121 -12.21 17.86 -13.68
C LYS A 121 -11.16 17.39 -14.69
N PRO A 122 -11.57 17.05 -15.93
CA PRO A 122 -10.67 16.51 -16.95
C PRO A 122 -9.41 17.34 -17.18
N GLU A 123 -9.52 18.69 -17.16
CA GLU A 123 -8.39 19.60 -17.35
C GLU A 123 -7.31 19.49 -16.25
N ILE A 124 -7.68 19.02 -15.05
CA ILE A 124 -6.73 18.82 -13.93
C ILE A 124 -5.88 17.58 -14.17
N VAL A 125 -6.47 16.53 -14.75
CA VAL A 125 -5.84 15.22 -14.94
C VAL A 125 -5.43 14.93 -16.38
N GLU A 126 -5.60 15.88 -17.30
CA GLU A 126 -5.21 15.76 -18.71
C GLU A 126 -3.73 15.32 -18.85
N GLY A 127 -3.48 14.21 -19.53
CA GLY A 127 -2.15 13.61 -19.67
C GLY A 127 -1.77 12.67 -18.52
N GLY A 128 -2.74 12.28 -17.69
CA GLY A 128 -2.59 11.28 -16.64
C GLY A 128 -2.02 11.81 -15.32
N LEU A 129 -1.93 10.93 -14.35
CA LEU A 129 -1.29 11.15 -13.05
C LEU A 129 -0.44 9.93 -12.70
N ASP A 130 0.76 10.17 -12.18
CA ASP A 130 1.65 9.14 -11.67
C ASP A 130 2.40 9.71 -10.45
N ILE A 131 1.88 9.42 -9.26
CA ILE A 131 2.37 9.90 -7.97
C ILE A 131 2.76 8.69 -7.13
N VAL A 132 3.85 8.79 -6.39
CA VAL A 132 4.21 7.78 -5.38
C VAL A 132 4.26 8.41 -4.01
N VAL A 133 3.47 7.86 -3.07
CA VAL A 133 3.56 8.23 -1.65
C VAL A 133 4.53 7.26 -0.97
N VAL A 134 5.62 7.79 -0.44
CA VAL A 134 6.62 7.11 0.38
C VAL A 134 6.32 7.45 1.84
N ARG A 135 5.64 6.51 2.52
CA ARG A 135 5.14 6.64 3.90
C ARG A 135 6.10 5.94 4.86
N GLU A 136 6.57 6.65 5.89
CA GLU A 136 7.23 6.00 7.02
C GLU A 136 6.21 5.12 7.76
N LEU A 137 6.60 3.89 8.15
CA LEU A 137 5.64 2.86 8.55
C LEU A 137 5.79 2.37 9.99
N THR A 138 6.89 2.67 10.67
CA THR A 138 7.25 2.07 11.98
C THR A 138 7.39 3.07 13.12
N GLY A 139 7.24 4.36 12.84
CA GLY A 139 7.27 5.44 13.80
C GLY A 139 5.93 6.19 13.91
N GLY A 140 6.00 7.38 14.49
CA GLY A 140 4.88 8.29 14.58
C GLY A 140 3.80 7.88 15.59
N ILE A 141 2.62 8.44 15.42
CA ILE A 141 1.50 8.31 16.37
C ILE A 141 0.98 6.87 16.50
N TYR A 142 1.16 6.02 15.49
CA TYR A 142 0.69 4.63 15.53
C TYR A 142 1.54 3.75 16.44
N PHE A 143 2.81 4.10 16.64
CA PHE A 143 3.78 3.35 17.44
C PHE A 143 4.27 4.10 18.69
N GLY A 144 3.92 5.38 18.83
CA GLY A 144 4.25 6.19 19.98
C GLY A 144 3.56 5.75 21.28
N GLU A 145 3.97 6.37 22.37
CA GLU A 145 3.30 6.19 23.66
C GLU A 145 1.83 6.60 23.57
N LYS A 146 0.96 5.82 24.19
CA LYS A 146 -0.47 6.09 24.24
C LYS A 146 -1.07 5.66 25.57
N GLY A 147 -2.15 6.31 25.95
CA GLY A 147 -2.80 5.97 27.21
C GLY A 147 -4.00 6.82 27.54
N THR A 148 -4.49 6.62 28.74
CA THR A 148 -5.55 7.42 29.35
C THR A 148 -5.07 8.00 30.67
N LYS A 149 -5.57 9.16 31.05
CA LYS A 149 -5.29 9.83 32.35
C LYS A 149 -6.47 10.61 32.82
N GLU A 150 -6.60 10.77 34.14
CA GLU A 150 -7.55 11.70 34.72
C GLU A 150 -7.05 13.14 34.60
N THR A 151 -7.98 14.06 34.29
CA THR A 151 -7.72 15.50 34.21
C THR A 151 -8.83 16.25 34.90
N ASP A 152 -8.64 17.56 35.17
CA ASP A 152 -9.67 18.42 35.74
C ASP A 152 -10.93 18.55 34.86
N LEU A 153 -10.82 18.13 33.57
CA LEU A 153 -11.92 18.11 32.60
C LEU A 153 -12.54 16.71 32.45
N GLY A 154 -12.11 15.73 33.27
CA GLY A 154 -12.51 14.33 33.20
C GLY A 154 -11.46 13.43 32.54
N PRO A 155 -11.80 12.13 32.28
CA PRO A 155 -10.90 11.19 31.65
C PRO A 155 -10.45 11.68 30.27
N ALA A 156 -9.15 11.63 30.01
CA ALA A 156 -8.54 12.03 28.76
C ALA A 156 -7.70 10.87 28.17
N ALA A 157 -7.68 10.75 26.85
CA ALA A 157 -6.82 9.84 26.12
C ALA A 157 -5.75 10.62 25.35
N TYR A 158 -4.57 10.01 25.15
CA TYR A 158 -3.49 10.62 24.39
C TYR A 158 -2.74 9.60 23.55
N ASP A 159 -2.23 10.04 22.39
CA ASP A 159 -1.28 9.35 21.54
C ASP A 159 -0.13 10.30 21.21
N VAL A 160 1.11 9.83 21.29
CA VAL A 160 2.32 10.64 21.08
C VAL A 160 2.86 10.46 19.67
N GLU A 161 2.97 11.55 18.92
CA GLU A 161 3.68 11.60 17.65
C GLU A 161 5.18 11.75 17.90
N GLN A 162 5.97 10.70 17.63
CA GLN A 162 7.42 10.71 17.87
C GLN A 162 8.16 10.15 16.67
N TYR A 163 9.25 10.84 16.27
CA TYR A 163 10.21 10.38 15.26
C TYR A 163 11.64 10.61 15.75
N ALA A 164 12.51 9.63 15.52
CA ALA A 164 13.96 9.77 15.65
C ALA A 164 14.58 10.18 14.30
N GLU A 165 15.75 10.82 14.34
CA GLU A 165 16.45 11.25 13.11
C GLU A 165 16.71 10.11 12.13
N GLU A 166 17.08 8.94 12.61
CA GLU A 166 17.38 7.78 11.77
C GLU A 166 16.12 7.25 11.06
N GLU A 167 14.96 7.31 11.71
CA GLU A 167 13.69 6.93 11.09
C GLU A 167 13.34 7.84 9.92
N VAL A 168 13.55 9.14 10.09
CA VAL A 168 13.32 10.13 9.02
C VAL A 168 14.39 9.99 7.92
N ARG A 169 15.64 9.79 8.27
CA ARG A 169 16.75 9.67 7.33
C ARG A 169 16.57 8.51 6.38
N ARG A 170 16.30 7.31 6.92
CA ARG A 170 16.12 6.09 6.10
C ARG A 170 14.94 6.19 5.14
N ILE A 171 13.81 6.80 5.56
CA ILE A 171 12.64 6.93 4.66
C ILE A 171 12.88 8.04 3.62
N ALA A 172 13.56 9.11 3.97
CA ALA A 172 13.95 10.15 3.02
C ALA A 172 14.90 9.57 1.94
N GLU A 173 15.90 8.78 2.32
CA GLU A 173 16.78 8.11 1.35
C GLU A 173 15.99 7.24 0.36
N VAL A 174 15.00 6.47 0.81
CA VAL A 174 14.11 5.71 -0.09
C VAL A 174 13.37 6.62 -1.06
N ALA A 175 12.84 7.75 -0.59
CA ALA A 175 12.11 8.69 -1.44
C ALA A 175 13.00 9.37 -2.48
N PHE A 176 14.21 9.76 -2.11
CA PHE A 176 15.16 10.36 -3.03
C PHE A 176 15.69 9.35 -4.06
N ASP A 177 15.98 8.10 -3.65
CA ASP A 177 16.35 7.02 -4.56
C ASP A 177 15.23 6.69 -5.55
N MET A 178 13.98 6.75 -5.11
CA MET A 178 12.81 6.62 -5.98
C MET A 178 12.73 7.78 -6.97
N ALA A 179 12.89 9.02 -6.50
CA ALA A 179 12.84 10.21 -7.36
C ALA A 179 13.94 10.21 -8.42
N MET A 180 15.14 9.70 -8.12
CA MET A 180 16.23 9.55 -9.09
C MET A 180 15.86 8.66 -10.29
N LYS A 181 14.95 7.71 -10.09
CA LYS A 181 14.43 6.80 -11.13
C LYS A 181 13.19 7.35 -11.83
N ARG A 182 12.68 8.51 -11.39
CA ARG A 182 11.47 9.18 -11.89
C ARG A 182 11.79 10.61 -12.36
N ASN A 183 10.92 11.57 -12.04
CA ASN A 183 11.03 12.95 -12.53
C ASN A 183 11.96 13.83 -11.67
N LYS A 184 12.76 13.23 -10.78
CA LYS A 184 13.72 13.94 -9.91
C LYS A 184 13.09 15.03 -9.05
N LYS A 185 11.92 14.73 -8.47
CA LYS A 185 11.19 15.66 -7.62
C LYS A 185 10.66 14.96 -6.37
N VAL A 186 11.00 15.50 -5.20
CA VAL A 186 10.49 15.07 -3.90
C VAL A 186 9.68 16.20 -3.27
N THR A 187 8.49 15.88 -2.80
CA THR A 187 7.67 16.76 -1.97
C THR A 187 7.62 16.19 -0.55
N SER A 188 8.31 16.83 0.38
CA SER A 188 8.23 16.48 1.80
C SER A 188 6.98 17.10 2.41
N VAL A 189 6.13 16.26 3.00
CA VAL A 189 4.86 16.68 3.61
C VAL A 189 4.92 16.51 5.12
N ASP A 190 4.66 17.59 5.85
CA ASP A 190 4.78 17.67 7.30
C ASP A 190 3.81 18.70 7.91
N LYS A 191 3.90 18.95 9.23
CA LYS A 191 3.18 20.01 9.94
C LYS A 191 4.15 20.87 10.78
N ALA A 192 5.29 21.25 10.21
CA ALA A 192 6.40 21.92 10.89
C ALA A 192 6.04 23.30 11.49
N ASN A 193 4.96 23.94 11.01
CA ASN A 193 4.45 25.17 11.63
C ASN A 193 3.87 24.95 13.03
N VAL A 194 3.54 23.69 13.42
CA VAL A 194 2.93 23.36 14.72
C VAL A 194 3.74 22.32 15.49
N LEU A 195 4.15 21.19 14.84
CA LEU A 195 4.68 20.01 15.51
C LEU A 195 6.22 20.00 15.57
N GLU A 196 6.77 19.67 16.75
CA GLU A 196 8.23 19.47 16.92
C GLU A 196 8.75 18.29 16.10
N SER A 197 8.01 17.17 16.07
CA SER A 197 8.35 15.99 15.24
C SER A 197 8.47 16.37 13.76
N SER A 198 7.60 17.25 13.26
CA SER A 198 7.65 17.73 11.88
C SER A 198 8.80 18.73 11.62
N ARG A 199 9.22 19.52 12.63
CA ARG A 199 10.42 20.36 12.51
C ARG A 199 11.68 19.51 12.40
N LEU A 200 11.80 18.46 13.20
CA LEU A 200 12.87 17.47 13.06
C LEU A 200 12.81 16.79 11.68
N TRP A 201 11.63 16.34 11.25
CA TRP A 201 11.40 15.75 9.94
C TRP A 201 11.96 16.62 8.82
N ARG A 202 11.52 17.88 8.75
CA ARG A 202 11.93 18.84 7.70
C ARG A 202 13.43 19.06 7.67
N ARG A 203 14.08 19.19 8.84
CA ARG A 203 15.52 19.35 8.95
C ARG A 203 16.26 18.14 8.39
N VAL A 204 15.89 16.92 8.81
CA VAL A 204 16.58 15.70 8.39
C VAL A 204 16.35 15.42 6.90
N VAL A 205 15.15 15.65 6.36
CA VAL A 205 14.89 15.52 4.91
C VAL A 205 15.77 16.50 4.12
N ALA A 206 15.94 17.73 4.60
CA ALA A 206 16.82 18.70 3.94
C ALA A 206 18.30 18.26 3.97
N GLU A 207 18.78 17.69 5.08
CA GLU A 207 20.15 17.11 5.18
C GLU A 207 20.34 15.94 4.18
N VAL A 208 19.32 15.09 3.99
CA VAL A 208 19.37 14.00 3.00
C VAL A 208 19.41 14.55 1.59
N ALA A 209 18.63 15.60 1.30
CA ALA A 209 18.57 16.22 -0.03
C ALA A 209 19.95 16.71 -0.53
N GLU A 210 20.84 17.11 0.38
CA GLU A 210 22.22 17.53 0.01
C GLU A 210 23.01 16.43 -0.71
N LYS A 211 22.67 15.15 -0.49
CA LYS A 211 23.27 14.00 -1.18
C LYS A 211 22.71 13.78 -2.60
N TYR A 212 21.61 14.44 -2.93
CA TYR A 212 20.87 14.26 -4.20
C TYR A 212 20.69 15.60 -4.95
N PRO A 213 21.77 16.25 -5.38
CA PRO A 213 21.73 17.60 -5.96
C PRO A 213 20.92 17.70 -7.27
N GLU A 214 20.58 16.54 -7.88
CA GLU A 214 19.76 16.49 -9.08
C GLU A 214 18.26 16.45 -8.78
N VAL A 215 17.87 16.26 -7.52
CA VAL A 215 16.48 16.13 -7.10
C VAL A 215 15.97 17.45 -6.52
N GLU A 216 14.89 17.97 -7.10
CA GLU A 216 14.18 19.13 -6.54
C GLU A 216 13.44 18.72 -5.26
N LEU A 217 13.73 19.41 -4.15
CA LEU A 217 13.00 19.24 -2.89
C LEU A 217 12.02 20.39 -2.67
N ASN A 218 10.73 20.06 -2.56
CA ASN A 218 9.68 20.95 -2.12
C ASN A 218 9.16 20.54 -0.74
N ASN A 219 8.67 21.52 0.04
CA ASN A 219 8.04 21.27 1.34
C ASN A 219 6.60 21.79 1.32
N LEU A 220 5.64 20.96 1.73
CA LEU A 220 4.25 21.34 1.92
C LEU A 220 3.81 20.99 3.34
N TYR A 221 2.97 21.83 3.94
CA TYR A 221 2.20 21.43 5.11
C TYR A 221 1.11 20.47 4.67
N ILE A 222 0.77 19.49 5.51
CA ILE A 222 -0.18 18.43 5.19
C ILE A 222 -1.55 18.97 4.73
N ASP A 223 -2.06 20.01 5.37
CA ASP A 223 -3.31 20.66 4.99
C ASP A 223 -3.24 21.30 3.59
N ASN A 224 -2.09 21.93 3.26
CA ASN A 224 -1.87 22.42 1.91
C ASN A 224 -1.66 21.29 0.91
N ALA A 225 -0.96 20.24 1.28
CA ALA A 225 -0.74 19.07 0.42
C ALA A 225 -2.08 18.44 0.01
N ALA A 226 -3.00 18.21 0.96
CA ALA A 226 -4.35 17.72 0.68
C ALA A 226 -5.11 18.62 -0.31
N MET A 227 -5.07 19.94 -0.11
CA MET A 227 -5.68 20.88 -1.07
C MET A 227 -5.03 20.81 -2.47
N GLN A 228 -3.71 20.64 -2.54
CA GLN A 228 -2.98 20.58 -3.81
C GLN A 228 -3.19 19.26 -4.54
N MET A 229 -3.41 18.16 -3.85
CA MET A 229 -3.76 16.86 -4.44
C MET A 229 -5.05 16.96 -5.27
N VAL A 230 -6.03 17.74 -4.80
CA VAL A 230 -7.29 17.97 -5.53
C VAL A 230 -7.15 19.06 -6.60
N ARG A 231 -6.37 20.12 -6.34
CA ARG A 231 -6.29 21.30 -7.19
C ARG A 231 -5.30 21.17 -8.34
N ASN A 232 -4.12 20.62 -8.05
CA ASN A 232 -3.01 20.51 -9.00
C ASN A 232 -2.10 19.30 -8.65
N PRO A 233 -2.62 18.07 -8.75
CA PRO A 233 -1.84 16.86 -8.40
C PRO A 233 -0.58 16.67 -9.24
N LYS A 234 -0.54 17.20 -10.47
CA LYS A 234 0.60 17.09 -11.40
C LYS A 234 1.88 17.80 -10.92
N GLN A 235 1.79 18.67 -9.91
CA GLN A 235 2.97 19.30 -9.35
C GLN A 235 3.82 18.39 -8.49
N VAL A 236 3.28 17.24 -8.07
CA VAL A 236 3.99 16.24 -7.25
C VAL A 236 4.39 15.02 -8.07
N ASP A 237 5.49 14.39 -7.69
CA ASP A 237 5.98 13.14 -8.26
C ASP A 237 6.17 12.11 -7.13
N VAL A 238 7.14 12.33 -6.24
CA VAL A 238 7.34 11.51 -5.05
C VAL A 238 7.01 12.33 -3.80
N ILE A 239 6.07 11.85 -3.00
CA ILE A 239 5.76 12.43 -1.69
C ILE A 239 6.49 11.62 -0.62
N VAL A 240 7.22 12.27 0.29
CA VAL A 240 7.74 11.63 1.50
C VAL A 240 7.06 12.23 2.73
N THR A 241 6.54 11.36 3.61
CA THR A 241 5.76 11.84 4.75
C THR A 241 5.69 10.83 5.91
N SER A 242 5.21 11.32 7.06
CA SER A 242 5.02 10.53 8.28
C SER A 242 3.93 9.45 8.12
N ASN A 243 3.84 8.58 9.12
CA ASN A 243 2.95 7.43 9.10
C ASN A 243 1.48 7.85 8.89
N ILE A 244 0.92 8.69 9.76
CA ILE A 244 -0.48 9.10 9.67
C ILE A 244 -0.77 9.99 8.47
N PHE A 245 0.12 10.93 8.15
CA PHE A 245 -0.08 11.80 6.98
C PHE A 245 -0.01 11.01 5.67
N GLY A 246 0.88 10.03 5.60
CA GLY A 246 1.01 9.14 4.45
C GLY A 246 -0.20 8.23 4.26
N ASP A 247 -0.82 7.78 5.36
CA ASP A 247 -2.07 7.02 5.31
C ASP A 247 -3.18 7.84 4.67
N ILE A 248 -3.42 9.04 5.20
CA ILE A 248 -4.51 9.92 4.73
C ILE A 248 -4.29 10.37 3.27
N LEU A 249 -3.07 10.84 2.93
CA LEU A 249 -2.79 11.32 1.57
C LEU A 249 -2.83 10.23 0.51
N SER A 250 -2.43 9.00 0.86
CA SER A 250 -2.51 7.90 -0.11
C SER A 250 -3.93 7.45 -0.38
N ASP A 251 -4.81 7.50 0.63
CA ASP A 251 -6.23 7.21 0.44
C ASP A 251 -6.92 8.30 -0.38
N GLU A 252 -6.56 9.58 -0.16
CA GLU A 252 -7.00 10.68 -1.02
C GLU A 252 -6.51 10.49 -2.47
N ALA A 253 -5.23 10.14 -2.66
CA ALA A 253 -4.68 9.85 -3.98
C ALA A 253 -5.39 8.68 -4.67
N SER A 254 -5.83 7.67 -3.90
CA SER A 254 -6.59 6.54 -4.43
C SER A 254 -7.90 6.95 -5.07
N MET A 255 -8.62 7.85 -4.42
CA MET A 255 -9.89 8.36 -4.93
C MET A 255 -9.69 9.20 -6.19
N ILE A 256 -8.56 9.90 -6.31
CA ILE A 256 -8.21 10.68 -7.51
C ILE A 256 -7.95 9.75 -8.71
N THR A 257 -7.44 8.55 -8.48
CA THR A 257 -7.17 7.57 -9.55
C THR A 257 -8.38 6.69 -9.91
N GLY A 258 -9.52 6.91 -9.27
CA GLY A 258 -10.82 6.33 -9.62
C GLY A 258 -11.29 5.20 -8.72
N SER A 259 -10.41 4.38 -8.13
CA SER A 259 -10.79 3.32 -7.18
C SER A 259 -9.61 2.87 -6.33
N ILE A 260 -9.88 2.66 -5.04
CA ILE A 260 -8.93 2.02 -4.11
C ILE A 260 -8.60 0.57 -4.52
N GLY A 261 -9.48 -0.09 -5.27
CA GLY A 261 -9.29 -1.42 -5.85
C GLY A 261 -8.20 -1.49 -6.94
N MET A 262 -7.67 -0.33 -7.35
CA MET A 262 -6.59 -0.22 -8.32
C MET A 262 -5.22 0.09 -7.69
N LEU A 263 -5.16 0.35 -6.37
CA LEU A 263 -3.93 0.79 -5.72
C LEU A 263 -3.15 -0.34 -5.06
N PRO A 264 -1.96 -0.65 -5.60
CA PRO A 264 -1.03 -1.56 -4.94
C PRO A 264 -0.26 -0.87 -3.82
N SER A 265 0.35 -1.67 -2.95
CA SER A 265 1.37 -1.17 -2.04
C SER A 265 2.48 -2.18 -1.78
N ALA A 266 3.64 -1.65 -1.41
CA ALA A 266 4.80 -2.40 -0.97
C ALA A 266 5.29 -1.85 0.36
N SER A 267 5.45 -2.72 1.36
CA SER A 267 6.07 -2.40 2.64
C SER A 267 7.46 -3.04 2.66
N LEU A 268 8.51 -2.21 2.62
CA LEU A 268 9.88 -2.66 2.43
C LEU A 268 10.69 -2.59 3.73
N ALA A 269 11.54 -3.60 3.95
CA ALA A 269 12.58 -3.61 4.96
C ALA A 269 13.90 -3.07 4.37
N LYS A 270 14.94 -3.04 5.19
CA LYS A 270 16.30 -2.79 4.70
C LYS A 270 16.75 -3.97 3.82
N GLY A 271 17.22 -3.67 2.63
CA GLY A 271 17.55 -4.68 1.60
C GLY A 271 16.38 -4.91 0.64
N ASN A 272 16.18 -6.17 0.22
CA ASN A 272 15.19 -6.50 -0.80
C ASN A 272 13.91 -7.15 -0.25
N PHE A 273 13.84 -7.42 1.04
CA PHE A 273 12.67 -8.06 1.64
C PHE A 273 11.48 -7.10 1.73
N GLY A 274 10.29 -7.58 1.37
CA GLY A 274 9.07 -6.81 1.43
C GLY A 274 7.82 -7.63 1.70
N MET A 275 6.78 -6.94 2.16
CA MET A 275 5.41 -7.41 2.24
C MET A 275 4.57 -6.57 1.27
N TYR A 276 3.75 -7.25 0.49
CA TYR A 276 2.98 -6.69 -0.61
C TYR A 276 1.51 -6.91 -0.37
N GLU A 277 0.75 -5.83 -0.36
CA GLU A 277 -0.67 -5.83 -0.02
C GLU A 277 -1.41 -4.73 -0.80
N PRO A 278 -2.68 -4.89 -1.15
CA PRO A 278 -3.48 -3.79 -1.70
C PRO A 278 -3.67 -2.69 -0.64
N VAL A 279 -3.98 -1.47 -1.07
CA VAL A 279 -4.30 -0.36 -0.13
C VAL A 279 -5.68 -0.53 0.48
N HIS A 280 -6.62 -1.18 -0.23
CA HIS A 280 -7.98 -1.42 0.27
C HIS A 280 -8.03 -2.35 1.49
N GLY A 281 -9.10 -2.25 2.28
CA GLY A 281 -9.38 -3.13 3.43
C GLY A 281 -10.04 -4.45 3.02
N SER A 282 -10.63 -5.12 4.02
CA SER A 282 -11.25 -6.43 3.89
C SER A 282 -12.66 -6.44 3.27
N ALA A 283 -13.33 -5.29 3.16
CA ALA A 283 -14.67 -5.11 2.59
C ALA A 283 -15.62 -6.28 2.92
N PRO A 284 -15.93 -6.51 4.21
CA PRO A 284 -16.69 -7.67 4.66
C PRO A 284 -18.14 -7.72 4.11
N ASP A 285 -18.65 -6.59 3.64
CA ASP A 285 -19.98 -6.43 3.02
C ASP A 285 -20.10 -7.12 1.66
N ILE A 286 -19.02 -7.23 0.90
CA ILE A 286 -19.00 -7.86 -0.42
C ILE A 286 -18.23 -9.19 -0.45
N ALA A 287 -17.70 -9.63 0.68
CA ALA A 287 -16.91 -10.87 0.77
C ALA A 287 -17.74 -12.11 0.33
N GLY A 288 -17.16 -12.98 -0.49
CA GLY A 288 -17.80 -14.19 -1.01
C GLY A 288 -18.82 -13.95 -2.11
N GLN A 289 -18.94 -12.72 -2.64
CA GLN A 289 -19.93 -12.38 -3.66
C GLN A 289 -19.35 -12.25 -5.08
N ASP A 290 -18.06 -12.51 -5.26
CA ASP A 290 -17.34 -12.35 -6.55
C ASP A 290 -17.45 -10.93 -7.13
N LEU A 291 -17.39 -9.91 -6.26
CA LEU A 291 -17.52 -8.49 -6.64
C LEU A 291 -16.21 -7.71 -6.49
N ALA A 292 -15.28 -8.20 -5.66
CA ALA A 292 -14.05 -7.49 -5.35
C ALA A 292 -13.14 -7.33 -6.58
N ASN A 293 -12.50 -6.17 -6.70
CA ASN A 293 -11.48 -5.92 -7.73
C ASN A 293 -10.14 -6.54 -7.30
N PRO A 294 -9.57 -7.51 -8.03
CA PRO A 294 -8.30 -8.14 -7.66
C PRO A 294 -7.07 -7.36 -8.16
N MET A 295 -7.24 -6.28 -8.94
CA MET A 295 -6.14 -5.63 -9.67
C MET A 295 -5.13 -5.00 -8.73
N ALA A 296 -5.55 -4.41 -7.59
CA ALA A 296 -4.62 -3.86 -6.61
C ALA A 296 -3.67 -4.92 -6.03
N THR A 297 -4.18 -6.11 -5.70
CA THR A 297 -3.37 -7.22 -5.19
C THR A 297 -2.45 -7.79 -6.27
N ILE A 298 -2.93 -7.91 -7.50
CA ILE A 298 -2.13 -8.33 -8.67
C ILE A 298 -1.01 -7.32 -8.95
N LEU A 299 -1.29 -6.02 -8.93
CA LEU A 299 -0.28 -4.98 -9.09
C LEU A 299 0.69 -4.93 -7.90
N SER A 300 0.24 -5.25 -6.67
CA SER A 300 1.14 -5.43 -5.53
C SER A 300 2.12 -6.60 -5.75
N ALA A 301 1.66 -7.69 -6.37
CA ALA A 301 2.55 -8.77 -6.77
C ALA A 301 3.54 -8.34 -7.89
N ALA A 302 3.14 -7.46 -8.82
CA ALA A 302 4.08 -6.86 -9.78
C ALA A 302 5.16 -6.04 -9.07
N MET A 303 4.80 -5.26 -8.04
CA MET A 303 5.79 -4.57 -7.19
C MET A 303 6.73 -5.56 -6.49
N MET A 304 6.23 -6.71 -6.03
CA MET A 304 7.06 -7.78 -5.43
C MET A 304 8.07 -8.33 -6.44
N LEU A 305 7.64 -8.62 -7.65
CA LEU A 305 8.52 -9.08 -8.73
C LEU A 305 9.62 -8.05 -8.98
N ARG A 306 9.29 -6.76 -9.05
CA ARG A 306 10.22 -5.66 -9.34
C ARG A 306 11.17 -5.37 -8.18
N TYR A 307 10.66 -5.19 -6.96
CA TYR A 307 11.44 -4.66 -5.84
C TYR A 307 12.16 -5.73 -5.03
N THR A 308 11.51 -6.88 -4.75
CA THR A 308 12.16 -7.97 -4.00
C THR A 308 13.00 -8.85 -4.91
N PHE A 309 12.45 -9.26 -6.07
CA PHE A 309 13.10 -10.28 -6.90
C PHE A 309 13.94 -9.71 -8.03
N GLY A 310 13.84 -8.40 -8.33
CA GLY A 310 14.55 -7.76 -9.42
C GLY A 310 14.08 -8.22 -10.82
N LEU A 311 12.87 -8.76 -10.90
CA LEU A 311 12.22 -9.30 -12.09
C LEU A 311 11.41 -8.19 -12.79
N GLY A 312 12.09 -7.26 -13.44
CA GLY A 312 11.47 -6.09 -14.07
C GLY A 312 10.58 -6.46 -15.26
N GLU A 313 11.04 -7.35 -16.14
CA GLU A 313 10.28 -7.78 -17.33
C GLU A 313 8.98 -8.51 -16.95
N GLU A 314 9.03 -9.33 -15.90
CA GLU A 314 7.89 -10.04 -15.36
C GLU A 314 6.87 -9.09 -14.74
N ALA A 315 7.35 -8.07 -14.02
CA ALA A 315 6.51 -7.02 -13.47
C ALA A 315 5.83 -6.20 -14.57
N ASP A 316 6.58 -5.80 -15.60
CA ASP A 316 6.05 -5.07 -16.76
C ASP A 316 4.98 -5.89 -17.49
N ALA A 317 5.17 -7.23 -17.60
CA ALA A 317 4.17 -8.11 -18.20
C ALA A 317 2.85 -8.13 -17.41
N VAL A 318 2.91 -8.16 -16.06
CA VAL A 318 1.71 -8.11 -15.22
C VAL A 318 1.00 -6.75 -15.35
N GLU A 319 1.75 -5.65 -15.29
CA GLU A 319 1.20 -4.29 -15.43
C GLU A 319 0.55 -4.10 -16.82
N ALA A 320 1.20 -4.60 -17.88
CA ALA A 320 0.67 -4.58 -19.25
C ALA A 320 -0.61 -5.43 -19.40
N ALA A 321 -0.67 -6.60 -18.75
CA ALA A 321 -1.86 -7.45 -18.76
C ALA A 321 -3.06 -6.77 -18.08
N VAL A 322 -2.86 -6.12 -16.94
CA VAL A 322 -3.90 -5.32 -16.29
C VAL A 322 -4.38 -4.20 -17.20
N LYS A 323 -3.45 -3.44 -17.80
CA LYS A 323 -3.78 -2.36 -18.73
C LYS A 323 -4.55 -2.87 -19.95
N LYS A 324 -4.15 -4.02 -20.51
CA LYS A 324 -4.84 -4.64 -21.66
C LYS A 324 -6.27 -5.01 -21.34
N VAL A 325 -6.53 -5.63 -20.17
CA VAL A 325 -7.89 -5.99 -19.75
C VAL A 325 -8.76 -4.74 -19.60
N LEU A 326 -8.21 -3.65 -19.05
CA LEU A 326 -8.88 -2.36 -18.96
C LEU A 326 -9.14 -1.75 -20.37
N ALA A 327 -8.18 -1.81 -21.28
CA ALA A 327 -8.31 -1.31 -22.65
C ALA A 327 -9.37 -2.09 -23.46
N ASP A 328 -9.55 -3.38 -23.17
CA ASP A 328 -10.59 -4.22 -23.79
C ASP A 328 -12.00 -3.94 -23.22
N GLY A 329 -12.12 -3.02 -22.27
CA GLY A 329 -13.39 -2.57 -21.71
C GLY A 329 -13.88 -3.37 -20.51
N TRP A 330 -13.10 -4.34 -19.99
CA TRP A 330 -13.50 -5.12 -18.82
C TRP A 330 -13.37 -4.30 -17.53
N ARG A 331 -14.41 -4.33 -16.70
CA ARG A 331 -14.50 -3.56 -15.43
C ARG A 331 -15.10 -4.42 -14.34
N THR A 332 -14.54 -4.34 -13.14
CA THR A 332 -15.20 -4.78 -11.91
C THR A 332 -16.21 -3.72 -11.43
N PRO A 333 -17.15 -4.04 -10.53
CA PRO A 333 -18.21 -3.12 -10.14
C PRO A 333 -17.74 -1.75 -9.63
N ASP A 334 -16.59 -1.69 -8.96
CA ASP A 334 -16.00 -0.47 -8.38
C ASP A 334 -15.48 0.54 -9.42
N ILE A 335 -15.17 0.07 -10.63
CA ILE A 335 -14.64 0.87 -11.75
C ILE A 335 -15.53 0.86 -12.99
N ALA A 336 -16.66 0.16 -12.95
CA ALA A 336 -17.66 0.15 -14.02
C ALA A 336 -18.49 1.45 -14.00
N LYS A 337 -18.84 1.95 -15.18
CA LYS A 337 -19.76 3.08 -15.32
C LYS A 337 -21.19 2.65 -15.07
N GLU A 338 -22.05 3.61 -14.75
CA GLU A 338 -23.48 3.34 -14.62
C GLU A 338 -24.06 2.76 -15.92
N GLY A 339 -24.64 1.55 -15.83
CA GLY A 339 -25.20 0.83 -16.97
C GLY A 339 -24.22 -0.05 -17.75
N GLU A 340 -22.94 -0.07 -17.40
CA GLU A 340 -21.99 -1.06 -17.95
C GLU A 340 -22.14 -2.42 -17.25
N GLU A 341 -21.96 -3.50 -17.99
CA GLU A 341 -21.88 -4.85 -17.44
C GLU A 341 -20.54 -5.05 -16.75
N ALA A 342 -20.54 -5.26 -15.44
CA ALA A 342 -19.34 -5.53 -14.66
C ALA A 342 -19.03 -7.02 -14.63
N ILE A 343 -17.75 -7.36 -14.51
CA ILE A 343 -17.26 -8.73 -14.32
C ILE A 343 -16.90 -8.98 -12.85
N GLY A 344 -17.00 -10.25 -12.44
CA GLY A 344 -16.62 -10.67 -11.10
C GLY A 344 -15.10 -10.77 -10.90
N THR A 345 -14.68 -10.93 -9.64
CA THR A 345 -13.30 -11.10 -9.17
C THR A 345 -12.58 -12.23 -9.92
N ALA A 346 -13.23 -13.40 -10.01
CA ALA A 346 -12.63 -14.57 -10.65
C ALA A 346 -12.41 -14.33 -12.15
N LYS A 347 -13.40 -13.76 -12.84
CA LYS A 347 -13.29 -13.45 -14.28
C LYS A 347 -12.19 -12.42 -14.56
N ALA A 348 -12.06 -11.38 -13.72
CA ALA A 348 -10.99 -10.39 -13.85
C ALA A 348 -9.61 -11.04 -13.73
N GLY A 349 -9.41 -11.88 -12.72
CA GLY A 349 -8.15 -12.63 -12.55
C GLY A 349 -7.83 -13.55 -13.70
N ASP A 350 -8.83 -14.29 -14.23
CA ASP A 350 -8.65 -15.19 -15.37
C ASP A 350 -8.25 -14.43 -16.64
N LEU A 351 -8.89 -13.28 -16.91
CA LEU A 351 -8.56 -12.44 -18.07
C LEU A 351 -7.13 -11.90 -17.96
N ILE A 352 -6.74 -11.37 -16.80
CA ILE A 352 -5.36 -10.86 -16.60
C ILE A 352 -4.34 -12.00 -16.76
N ALA A 353 -4.60 -13.16 -16.17
CA ALA A 353 -3.72 -14.32 -16.31
C ALA A 353 -3.61 -14.80 -17.76
N ALA A 354 -4.63 -14.62 -18.59
CA ALA A 354 -4.61 -15.01 -20.00
C ALA A 354 -3.75 -14.06 -20.86
N GLU A 355 -3.57 -12.82 -20.45
CA GLU A 355 -2.75 -11.81 -21.15
C GLU A 355 -1.25 -11.88 -20.77
N ILE A 356 -0.88 -12.66 -19.74
CA ILE A 356 0.52 -12.93 -19.39
C ILE A 356 1.12 -13.87 -20.45
#